data_392d3c08e9525b8c5ba472f8853776ab
#
_entry.id   392d3c08e9525b8c5ba472f8853776ab
#
_cell.length_a   1.000
_cell.length_b   1.000
_cell.length_c   1.000
_cell.angle_alpha   90.00
_cell.angle_beta   90.00
_cell.angle_gamma   90.00
#
_symmetry.space_group_name_H-M   'P 1'
#
loop_
_entity.id
_entity.type
_entity.pdbx_description
1 polymer ?
#
loop_
_entity_poly.entity_id
_entity_poly.type
_entity_poly.pdbx_seq_one_letter_code
_entity_poly.pdbx_strand_id
1 'polypeptide(L)'
;MLVCFGTQGFDRDKQASSIRTGCKAMIRLLRTSDHAWFISKVCDSHNHVMSEGYLEKKQWRSHNVIDSSTKHYIQRLRENNVSMGRVFSIIKISKSNPSQHINKEVIRSLCAKISRDNMKDDIGKTLKLLDEMKSKDPGMSVRFKLDADGVVLSMLWCTGKNKEDYKYFGDAISFDTTYRTNLYSLPFGLFVGINNHFQTIVFGGVLLTSETSEDFKWAFSNFVEVMSNSHPRTILTGISCYIFVMFVIFLQACTCMIALTVVCLTSGRPVCSNG
;
A
#
# COMPACT_ATOMS: atom_id res chain seq x y z
N MET A 1 32.44 21.68 8.64
CA MET A 1 31.43 22.54 9.24
C MET A 1 30.45 21.69 9.99
N LEU A 2 30.57 21.62 11.31
CA LEU A 2 29.79 20.73 12.18
C LEU A 2 28.55 21.49 12.65
N VAL A 3 27.37 21.14 12.17
CA VAL A 3 26.10 21.68 12.67
C VAL A 3 25.52 20.66 13.64
N CYS A 4 25.64 20.91 14.94
CA CYS A 4 24.93 20.16 15.96
C CYS A 4 23.55 20.80 16.18
N PHE A 5 22.49 20.21 15.71
CA PHE A 5 21.13 20.64 16.02
C PHE A 5 20.73 20.12 17.41
N GLY A 6 20.69 21.01 18.39
CA GLY A 6 20.02 20.75 19.67
C GLY A 6 18.52 20.96 19.52
N THR A 7 17.75 19.90 19.42
CA THR A 7 16.28 19.96 19.56
C THR A 7 15.93 19.64 21.00
N GLN A 8 15.19 20.54 21.67
CA GLN A 8 14.52 20.22 22.93
C GLN A 8 13.52 19.10 22.68
N GLY A 9 13.69 17.97 23.40
CA GLY A 9 12.89 16.78 23.24
C GLY A 9 11.54 16.92 23.90
N PHE A 10 10.50 16.51 23.20
CA PHE A 10 9.25 16.09 23.80
C PHE A 10 9.44 14.74 24.48
N ASP A 11 9.05 14.69 25.74
CA ASP A 11 9.05 13.50 26.57
C ASP A 11 8.06 12.46 25.99
N ARG A 12 8.59 11.34 25.52
CA ARG A 12 7.79 10.13 25.28
C ARG A 12 8.53 8.97 25.91
N ASP A 13 7.88 8.38 26.90
CA ASP A 13 8.29 7.17 27.60
C ASP A 13 8.55 5.99 26.66
N LYS A 14 9.72 5.98 26.03
CA LYS A 14 10.40 4.78 25.51
C LYS A 14 11.90 5.06 25.66
N GLN A 15 12.57 4.30 26.49
CA GLN A 15 14.02 4.28 26.64
C GLN A 15 14.70 3.89 25.31
N ALA A 16 14.77 4.83 24.36
CA ALA A 16 15.75 4.76 23.31
C ALA A 16 17.05 5.33 23.88
N SER A 17 18.08 4.51 24.04
CA SER A 17 19.41 4.96 24.42
C SER A 17 19.88 6.04 23.44
N SER A 18 19.75 7.28 23.83
CA SER A 18 20.19 8.42 23.02
C SER A 18 21.70 8.52 23.12
N ILE A 19 22.40 8.50 21.98
CA ILE A 19 23.83 8.79 21.87
C ILE A 19 24.14 10.27 22.18
N ARG A 20 23.12 11.05 22.52
CA ARG A 20 23.26 12.48 22.81
C ARG A 20 23.91 12.68 24.18
N THR A 21 25.04 13.35 24.17
CA THR A 21 25.81 13.65 25.39
C THR A 21 25.38 14.95 26.06
N GLY A 22 24.34 15.65 25.54
CA GLY A 22 23.99 17.00 26.01
C GLY A 22 25.04 18.06 25.69
N CYS A 23 25.85 17.85 24.66
CA CYS A 23 26.92 18.79 24.25
C CYS A 23 26.34 20.15 23.89
N LYS A 24 26.94 21.21 24.46
CA LYS A 24 26.55 22.62 24.23
C LYS A 24 27.25 23.26 23.04
N ALA A 25 28.18 22.54 22.38
CA ALA A 25 28.84 23.03 21.17
C ALA A 25 27.82 23.29 20.07
N MET A 26 27.82 24.48 19.51
CA MET A 26 26.84 24.92 18.51
C MET A 26 27.35 26.08 17.67
N ILE A 27 26.86 26.11 16.43
CA ILE A 27 26.94 27.31 15.59
C ILE A 27 25.50 27.71 15.29
N ARG A 28 25.10 28.93 15.68
CA ARG A 28 23.78 29.47 15.36
C ARG A 28 23.89 30.40 14.15
N LEU A 29 23.11 30.06 13.11
CA LEU A 29 22.96 30.89 11.92
C LEU A 29 21.63 31.65 12.02
N LEU A 30 21.61 32.90 11.69
CA LEU A 30 20.39 33.70 11.52
C LEU A 30 20.34 34.25 10.11
N ARG A 31 19.12 34.48 9.62
CA ARG A 31 18.87 35.04 8.31
C ARG A 31 18.65 36.55 8.40
N THR A 32 19.28 37.30 7.53
CA THR A 32 19.10 38.74 7.38
C THR A 32 17.88 39.06 6.51
N SER A 33 17.42 40.30 6.50
CA SER A 33 16.30 40.78 5.68
C SER A 33 16.55 40.62 4.17
N ASP A 34 17.79 40.67 3.73
CA ASP A 34 18.26 40.44 2.35
C ASP A 34 18.43 38.96 1.98
N HIS A 35 17.94 38.06 2.85
CA HIS A 35 18.04 36.61 2.69
C HIS A 35 19.46 36.01 2.82
N ALA A 36 20.47 36.78 3.19
CA ALA A 36 21.79 36.25 3.52
C ALA A 36 21.79 35.54 4.90
N TRP A 37 22.84 34.76 5.18
CA TRP A 37 23.03 34.08 6.45
C TRP A 37 24.24 34.62 7.18
N PHE A 38 24.12 34.86 8.48
CA PHE A 38 25.26 35.22 9.33
C PHE A 38 25.35 34.37 10.58
N ILE A 39 26.55 34.18 11.08
CA ILE A 39 26.79 33.44 12.31
C ILE A 39 26.52 34.37 13.50
N SER A 40 25.46 34.07 14.25
CA SER A 40 25.09 34.89 15.42
C SER A 40 25.73 34.42 16.72
N LYS A 41 26.09 33.13 16.81
CA LYS A 41 26.75 32.58 17.99
C LYS A 41 27.57 31.37 17.63
N VAL A 42 28.76 31.23 18.19
CA VAL A 42 29.60 30.02 18.12
C VAL A 42 29.91 29.58 19.55
N CYS A 43 29.79 28.31 19.83
CA CYS A 43 30.27 27.67 21.03
C CYS A 43 30.95 26.38 20.60
N ASP A 44 32.25 26.28 20.75
CA ASP A 44 33.08 25.13 20.31
C ASP A 44 33.51 24.22 21.47
N SER A 45 33.08 24.57 22.71
CA SER A 45 33.35 23.76 23.89
C SER A 45 32.54 22.46 23.86
N HIS A 46 33.21 21.32 23.61
CA HIS A 46 32.65 19.99 23.58
C HIS A 46 32.79 19.26 24.92
N ASN A 47 31.79 18.52 25.34
CA ASN A 47 31.81 17.63 26.51
C ASN A 47 32.15 16.18 26.19
N HIS A 48 32.57 15.91 24.95
CA HIS A 48 32.94 14.58 24.42
C HIS A 48 34.15 14.70 23.51
N VAL A 49 34.83 13.59 23.30
CA VAL A 49 35.95 13.50 22.34
C VAL A 49 35.43 13.68 20.92
N MET A 50 36.10 14.52 20.13
CA MET A 50 35.76 14.70 18.72
C MET A 50 36.40 13.56 17.87
N SER A 51 35.67 13.16 16.81
CA SER A 51 36.20 12.18 15.84
C SER A 51 37.40 12.73 15.09
N GLU A 52 38.57 12.15 15.25
CA GLU A 52 39.79 12.53 14.54
C GLU A 52 39.91 11.88 13.17
N GLY A 53 39.33 10.68 13.00
CA GLY A 53 39.44 9.88 11.79
C GLY A 53 38.46 10.26 10.67
N TYR A 54 38.95 10.28 9.41
CA TYR A 54 38.12 10.50 8.25
C TYR A 54 37.04 9.41 8.05
N LEU A 55 37.34 8.17 8.45
CA LEU A 55 36.42 7.02 8.34
C LEU A 55 35.25 7.12 9.32
N GLU A 56 35.46 7.66 10.52
CA GLU A 56 34.39 7.89 11.50
C GLU A 56 33.43 8.98 11.02
N LYS A 57 33.94 10.03 10.34
CA LYS A 57 33.14 11.10 9.76
C LYS A 57 32.20 10.60 8.65
N LYS A 58 32.55 9.50 7.95
CA LYS A 58 31.70 8.88 6.92
C LYS A 58 30.43 8.25 7.48
N GLN A 59 30.37 7.92 8.77
CA GLN A 59 29.17 7.36 9.40
C GLN A 59 28.09 8.41 9.66
N TRP A 60 28.38 9.68 9.49
CA TRP A 60 27.42 10.75 9.71
C TRP A 60 26.43 10.84 8.55
N ARG A 61 25.16 11.07 8.87
CA ARG A 61 24.08 11.17 7.87
C ARG A 61 24.36 12.22 6.78
N SER A 62 25.02 13.32 7.15
CA SER A 62 25.40 14.41 6.25
C SER A 62 26.43 14.02 5.19
N HIS A 63 27.19 12.94 5.41
CA HIS A 63 28.23 12.44 4.48
C HIS A 63 27.78 11.25 3.66
N ASN A 64 26.60 10.69 3.94
CA ASN A 64 26.00 9.61 3.17
C ASN A 64 25.23 10.15 1.96
N VAL A 65 25.93 10.74 1.01
CA VAL A 65 25.34 11.24 -0.24
C VAL A 65 25.31 10.10 -1.25
N ILE A 66 24.11 9.78 -1.73
CA ILE A 66 23.93 8.86 -2.86
C ILE A 66 24.13 9.65 -4.15
N ASP A 67 25.06 9.22 -4.99
CA ASP A 67 25.31 9.81 -6.30
C ASP A 67 24.09 9.68 -7.22
N SER A 68 23.98 10.56 -8.19
CA SER A 68 22.81 10.64 -9.09
C SER A 68 22.59 9.34 -9.87
N SER A 69 23.68 8.69 -10.33
CA SER A 69 23.60 7.42 -11.05
C SER A 69 23.06 6.29 -10.18
N THR A 70 23.55 6.16 -8.95
CA THR A 70 23.02 5.18 -7.99
C THR A 70 21.56 5.46 -7.63
N LYS A 71 21.17 6.73 -7.49
CA LYS A 71 19.79 7.11 -7.24
C LYS A 71 18.88 6.69 -8.40
N HIS A 72 19.29 6.96 -9.64
CA HIS A 72 18.55 6.55 -10.83
C HIS A 72 18.44 5.02 -10.93
N TYR A 73 19.54 4.30 -10.63
CA TYR A 73 19.52 2.84 -10.61
C TYR A 73 18.57 2.27 -9.56
N ILE A 74 18.57 2.81 -8.34
CA ILE A 74 17.61 2.44 -7.29
C ILE A 74 16.16 2.70 -7.77
N GLN A 75 15.92 3.83 -8.42
CA GLN A 75 14.61 4.16 -8.96
C GLN A 75 14.14 3.10 -9.96
N ARG A 76 14.96 2.73 -10.94
CA ARG A 76 14.64 1.68 -11.92
C ARG A 76 14.39 0.31 -11.27
N LEU A 77 15.15 -0.06 -10.25
CA LEU A 77 14.90 -1.30 -9.49
C LEU A 77 13.52 -1.26 -8.80
N ARG A 78 13.14 -0.12 -8.24
CA ARG A 78 11.84 0.06 -7.58
C ARG A 78 10.67 0.07 -8.58
N GLU A 79 10.83 0.68 -9.74
CA GLU A 79 9.86 0.65 -10.85
C GLU A 79 9.61 -0.79 -11.35
N ASN A 80 10.61 -1.64 -11.26
CA ASN A 80 10.50 -3.08 -11.58
C ASN A 80 10.10 -3.94 -10.37
N ASN A 81 9.49 -3.36 -9.35
CA ASN A 81 8.98 -4.06 -8.14
C ASN A 81 10.04 -4.87 -7.36
N VAL A 82 11.33 -4.53 -7.48
CA VAL A 82 12.37 -5.18 -6.68
C VAL A 82 12.21 -4.80 -5.21
N SER A 83 12.11 -5.80 -4.33
CA SER A 83 11.94 -5.58 -2.89
C SER A 83 13.12 -4.79 -2.29
N MET A 84 12.84 -4.00 -1.24
CA MET A 84 13.85 -3.15 -0.59
C MET A 84 15.07 -3.94 -0.10
N GLY A 85 14.88 -5.16 0.41
CA GLY A 85 15.98 -6.02 0.85
C GLY A 85 16.90 -6.38 -0.32
N ARG A 86 16.34 -6.73 -1.47
CA ARG A 86 17.09 -7.03 -2.69
C ARG A 86 17.79 -5.79 -3.25
N VAL A 87 17.12 -4.63 -3.28
CA VAL A 87 17.74 -3.35 -3.68
C VAL A 87 19.01 -3.09 -2.87
N PHE A 88 18.93 -3.22 -1.53
CA PHE A 88 20.10 -3.04 -0.68
C PHE A 88 21.23 -4.03 -1.00
N SER A 89 20.91 -5.30 -1.18
CA SER A 89 21.89 -6.33 -1.53
C SER A 89 22.56 -6.05 -2.87
N ILE A 90 21.80 -5.68 -3.89
CA ILE A 90 22.32 -5.35 -5.23
C ILE A 90 23.25 -4.14 -5.16
N ILE A 91 22.85 -3.06 -4.48
CA ILE A 91 23.68 -1.86 -4.33
C ILE A 91 24.97 -2.17 -3.56
N LYS A 92 24.89 -3.01 -2.53
CA LYS A 92 26.07 -3.44 -1.75
C LYS A 92 27.06 -4.22 -2.61
N ILE A 93 26.59 -5.12 -3.47
CA ILE A 93 27.43 -5.92 -4.37
C ILE A 93 27.99 -5.07 -5.51
N SER A 94 27.17 -4.19 -6.10
CA SER A 94 27.56 -3.34 -7.23
C SER A 94 28.68 -2.35 -6.88
N LYS A 95 28.81 -1.97 -5.61
CA LYS A 95 29.87 -1.06 -5.14
C LYS A 95 31.02 -1.85 -4.51
N SER A 96 31.89 -2.40 -5.35
CA SER A 96 33.12 -3.13 -4.96
C SER A 96 34.14 -2.24 -4.23
N ASN A 97 33.89 -0.95 -4.06
CA ASN A 97 34.81 0.00 -3.44
C ASN A 97 34.51 0.15 -1.93
N PRO A 98 35.41 -0.34 -1.04
CA PRO A 98 35.19 -0.30 0.43
C PRO A 98 35.01 1.11 1.00
N SER A 99 35.38 2.14 0.22
CA SER A 99 35.31 3.53 0.65
C SER A 99 33.92 4.17 0.53
N GLN A 100 32.92 3.51 -0.08
CA GLN A 100 31.55 4.02 -0.19
C GLN A 100 30.58 3.13 0.58
N HIS A 101 30.61 3.23 1.90
CA HIS A 101 29.63 2.55 2.75
C HIS A 101 28.30 3.32 2.71
N ILE A 102 27.35 2.85 1.87
CA ILE A 102 26.00 3.43 1.85
C ILE A 102 25.20 2.82 3.01
N ASN A 103 24.71 3.67 3.88
CA ASN A 103 23.88 3.25 5.02
C ASN A 103 22.52 2.74 4.53
N LYS A 104 22.08 1.59 5.07
CA LYS A 104 20.76 0.98 4.80
C LYS A 104 19.60 1.95 5.01
N GLU A 105 19.69 2.82 6.03
CA GLU A 105 18.68 3.81 6.34
C GLU A 105 18.55 4.87 5.24
N VAL A 106 19.64 5.25 4.59
CA VAL A 106 19.64 6.23 3.49
C VAL A 106 18.96 5.63 2.27
N ILE A 107 19.24 4.36 1.94
CA ILE A 107 18.54 3.65 0.85
C ILE A 107 17.06 3.51 1.20
N ARG A 108 16.71 3.17 2.45
CA ARG A 108 15.32 3.06 2.90
C ARG A 108 14.57 4.38 2.74
N SER A 109 15.16 5.50 3.18
CA SER A 109 14.54 6.82 3.05
C SER A 109 14.36 7.25 1.59
N LEU A 110 15.33 6.93 0.73
CA LEU A 110 15.23 7.19 -0.71
C LEU A 110 14.14 6.33 -1.36
N CYS A 111 14.09 5.03 -1.07
CA CYS A 111 13.03 4.16 -1.57
C CYS A 111 11.63 4.62 -1.12
N ALA A 112 11.49 5.05 0.14
CA ALA A 112 10.24 5.60 0.65
C ALA A 112 9.85 6.93 -0.05
N LYS A 113 10.84 7.77 -0.39
CA LYS A 113 10.59 8.98 -1.19
C LYS A 113 10.13 8.64 -2.60
N ILE A 114 10.84 7.73 -3.30
CA ILE A 114 10.47 7.26 -4.65
C ILE A 114 9.05 6.69 -4.64
N SER A 115 8.71 5.84 -3.66
CA SER A 115 7.36 5.29 -3.54
C SER A 115 6.30 6.38 -3.40
N ARG A 116 6.52 7.37 -2.54
CA ARG A 116 5.59 8.52 -2.37
C ARG A 116 5.45 9.37 -3.63
N ASP A 117 6.57 9.60 -4.34
CA ASP A 117 6.54 10.40 -5.58
C ASP A 117 5.81 9.63 -6.70
N ASN A 118 5.96 8.31 -6.77
CA ASN A 118 5.21 7.46 -7.70
C ASN A 118 3.71 7.43 -7.39
N MET A 119 3.33 7.44 -6.11
CA MET A 119 1.92 7.43 -5.68
C MET A 119 1.13 8.68 -6.11
N LYS A 120 1.79 9.82 -6.30
CA LYS A 120 1.10 11.08 -6.64
C LYS A 120 0.33 11.04 -7.96
N ASP A 121 0.69 10.14 -8.87
CA ASP A 121 0.08 10.03 -10.21
C ASP A 121 -0.48 8.63 -10.52
N ASP A 122 -0.55 7.75 -9.52
CA ASP A 122 -1.00 6.36 -9.75
C ASP A 122 -2.47 6.29 -10.16
N ILE A 123 -3.31 7.17 -9.62
CA ILE A 123 -4.73 7.27 -10.03
C ILE A 123 -4.81 7.66 -11.51
N GLY A 124 -4.08 8.69 -11.94
CA GLY A 124 -4.08 9.11 -13.34
C GLY A 124 -3.61 8.01 -14.29
N LYS A 125 -2.55 7.27 -13.91
CA LYS A 125 -2.06 6.12 -14.68
C LYS A 125 -3.07 4.98 -14.72
N THR A 126 -3.72 4.70 -13.59
CA THR A 126 -4.76 3.66 -13.50
C THR A 126 -5.95 3.99 -14.37
N LEU A 127 -6.44 5.24 -14.36
CA LEU A 127 -7.55 5.67 -15.21
C LEU A 127 -7.19 5.55 -16.69
N LYS A 128 -5.97 5.95 -17.11
CA LYS A 128 -5.51 5.78 -18.51
C LYS A 128 -5.47 4.31 -18.91
N LEU A 129 -4.93 3.44 -18.03
CA LEU A 129 -4.90 2.00 -18.29
C LEU A 129 -6.31 1.42 -18.45
N LEU A 130 -7.24 1.82 -17.59
CA LEU A 130 -8.63 1.38 -17.66
C LEU A 130 -9.32 1.88 -18.95
N ASP A 131 -9.05 3.10 -19.39
CA ASP A 131 -9.54 3.62 -20.68
C ASP A 131 -8.98 2.84 -21.85
N GLU A 132 -7.68 2.52 -21.86
CA GLU A 132 -7.06 1.67 -22.88
C GLU A 132 -7.64 0.26 -22.88
N MET A 133 -7.89 -0.33 -21.72
CA MET A 133 -8.51 -1.65 -21.59
C MET A 133 -9.96 -1.62 -22.11
N LYS A 134 -10.73 -0.61 -21.74
CA LYS A 134 -12.11 -0.43 -22.17
C LYS A 134 -12.24 -0.18 -23.68
N SER A 135 -11.28 0.51 -24.30
CA SER A 135 -11.24 0.71 -25.74
C SER A 135 -11.02 -0.60 -26.52
N LYS A 136 -10.28 -1.56 -25.92
CA LYS A 136 -10.02 -2.90 -26.49
C LYS A 136 -11.14 -3.90 -26.18
N ASP A 137 -11.83 -3.72 -25.06
CA ASP A 137 -12.94 -4.56 -24.60
C ASP A 137 -14.15 -3.70 -24.25
N PRO A 138 -15.05 -3.42 -25.21
CA PRO A 138 -16.26 -2.62 -24.97
C PRO A 138 -17.20 -3.25 -23.93
N GLY A 139 -17.09 -4.57 -23.70
CA GLY A 139 -17.83 -5.28 -22.64
C GLY A 139 -17.33 -4.99 -21.23
N MET A 140 -16.15 -4.40 -21.08
CA MET A 140 -15.56 -4.08 -19.78
C MET A 140 -16.40 -3.07 -19.00
N SER A 141 -16.60 -3.34 -17.72
CA SER A 141 -17.22 -2.39 -16.77
C SER A 141 -16.27 -2.08 -15.64
N VAL A 142 -16.28 -0.80 -15.25
CA VAL A 142 -15.57 -0.30 -14.07
C VAL A 142 -16.56 0.52 -13.25
N ARG A 143 -16.51 0.37 -11.93
CA ARG A 143 -17.29 1.15 -10.96
C ARG A 143 -16.35 1.76 -9.92
N PHE A 144 -16.60 3.00 -9.56
CA PHE A 144 -15.85 3.71 -8.53
C PHE A 144 -16.79 4.11 -7.39
N LYS A 145 -16.32 3.96 -6.16
CA LYS A 145 -16.89 4.61 -4.98
C LYS A 145 -16.06 5.87 -4.73
N LEU A 146 -16.69 7.01 -4.73
CA LEU A 146 -16.05 8.31 -4.49
C LEU A 146 -16.50 8.86 -3.15
N ASP A 147 -15.66 9.69 -2.51
CA ASP A 147 -16.05 10.52 -1.38
C ASP A 147 -16.70 11.84 -1.85
N ALA A 148 -17.02 12.72 -0.88
CA ALA A 148 -17.62 14.02 -1.15
C ALA A 148 -16.69 14.97 -1.95
N ASP A 149 -15.38 14.75 -1.88
CA ASP A 149 -14.36 15.55 -2.56
C ASP A 149 -13.97 14.94 -3.93
N GLY A 150 -14.62 13.85 -4.34
CA GLY A 150 -14.36 13.16 -5.60
C GLY A 150 -13.12 12.24 -5.57
N VAL A 151 -12.60 11.92 -4.38
CA VAL A 151 -11.48 10.98 -4.23
C VAL A 151 -11.97 9.55 -4.37
N VAL A 152 -11.24 8.72 -5.14
CA VAL A 152 -11.56 7.32 -5.33
C VAL A 152 -11.30 6.55 -4.03
N LEU A 153 -12.37 6.02 -3.44
CA LEU A 153 -12.33 5.18 -2.24
C LEU A 153 -12.21 3.70 -2.59
N SER A 154 -13.05 3.21 -3.49
CA SER A 154 -13.06 1.82 -3.90
C SER A 154 -13.27 1.70 -5.40
N MET A 155 -12.81 0.60 -5.99
CA MET A 155 -12.92 0.34 -7.41
C MET A 155 -13.26 -1.12 -7.67
N LEU A 156 -14.23 -1.36 -8.56
CA LEU A 156 -14.59 -2.70 -9.05
C LEU A 156 -14.45 -2.74 -10.57
N TRP A 157 -13.95 -3.85 -11.12
CA TRP A 157 -13.83 -4.02 -12.56
C TRP A 157 -14.13 -5.46 -12.99
N CYS A 158 -14.69 -5.60 -14.18
CA CYS A 158 -14.91 -6.87 -14.87
C CYS A 158 -14.68 -6.65 -16.37
N THR A 159 -14.07 -7.61 -17.03
CA THR A 159 -13.94 -7.64 -18.49
C THR A 159 -15.20 -8.19 -19.14
N GLY A 160 -15.36 -7.99 -20.45
CA GLY A 160 -16.44 -8.64 -21.20
C GLY A 160 -16.40 -10.15 -21.10
N LYS A 161 -15.17 -10.74 -21.14
CA LYS A 161 -14.98 -12.17 -20.94
C LYS A 161 -15.45 -12.64 -19.56
N ASN A 162 -15.13 -11.89 -18.48
CA ASN A 162 -15.57 -12.24 -17.13
C ASN A 162 -17.10 -12.33 -17.04
N LYS A 163 -17.80 -11.43 -17.72
CA LYS A 163 -19.28 -11.43 -17.75
C LYS A 163 -19.84 -12.62 -18.54
N GLU A 164 -19.21 -12.98 -19.65
CA GLU A 164 -19.62 -14.17 -20.41
C GLU A 164 -19.37 -15.43 -19.58
N ASP A 165 -18.20 -15.57 -18.96
CA ASP A 165 -17.89 -16.71 -18.09
C ASP A 165 -18.87 -16.80 -16.91
N TYR A 166 -19.29 -15.67 -16.34
CA TYR A 166 -20.26 -15.62 -15.26
C TYR A 166 -21.65 -16.13 -15.67
N LYS A 167 -22.10 -15.89 -16.90
CA LYS A 167 -23.38 -16.40 -17.40
C LYS A 167 -23.47 -17.94 -17.36
N TYR A 168 -22.33 -18.60 -17.56
CA TYR A 168 -22.28 -20.06 -17.62
C TYR A 168 -21.91 -20.70 -16.28
N PHE A 169 -21.12 -20.06 -15.47
CA PHE A 169 -20.50 -20.63 -14.28
C PHE A 169 -20.75 -19.82 -13.00
N GLY A 170 -21.60 -18.81 -13.04
CA GLY A 170 -21.86 -17.89 -11.92
C GLY A 170 -22.83 -18.41 -10.87
N ASP A 171 -23.35 -19.62 -10.98
CA ASP A 171 -24.27 -20.22 -9.99
C ASP A 171 -23.63 -20.33 -8.60
N ALA A 172 -22.35 -20.67 -8.54
CA ALA A 172 -21.58 -20.76 -7.31
C ALA A 172 -20.30 -19.90 -7.43
N ILE A 173 -20.17 -18.92 -6.56
CA ILE A 173 -19.01 -18.05 -6.53
C ILE A 173 -18.28 -18.15 -5.20
N SER A 174 -16.98 -17.92 -5.22
CA SER A 174 -16.18 -17.68 -4.03
C SER A 174 -15.69 -16.23 -4.04
N PHE A 175 -15.71 -15.62 -2.87
CA PHE A 175 -15.19 -14.29 -2.66
C PHE A 175 -14.29 -14.26 -1.42
N ASP A 176 -13.07 -13.79 -1.61
CA ASP A 176 -12.13 -13.61 -0.51
C ASP A 176 -11.30 -12.34 -0.72
N THR A 177 -10.88 -11.73 0.37
CA THR A 177 -10.03 -10.54 0.36
C THR A 177 -8.63 -10.87 0.85
N THR A 178 -7.63 -10.36 0.13
CA THR A 178 -6.23 -10.39 0.55
C THR A 178 -5.86 -9.05 1.17
N TYR A 179 -5.38 -9.09 2.41
CA TYR A 179 -5.08 -7.88 3.16
C TYR A 179 -3.60 -7.50 3.05
N ARG A 180 -3.32 -6.21 2.86
CA ARG A 180 -1.95 -5.61 2.83
C ARG A 180 -0.98 -6.18 1.80
N THR A 181 -1.45 -6.73 0.70
CA THR A 181 -0.59 -7.23 -0.37
C THR A 181 -0.17 -6.14 -1.37
N ASN A 182 -0.87 -5.02 -1.39
CA ASN A 182 -0.58 -3.89 -2.26
C ASN A 182 0.08 -2.72 -1.50
N LEU A 183 0.61 -1.75 -2.27
CA LEU A 183 1.36 -0.60 -1.74
C LEU A 183 0.51 0.29 -0.81
N TYR A 184 -0.80 0.33 -1.03
CA TYR A 184 -1.75 1.16 -0.28
C TYR A 184 -2.34 0.45 0.93
N SER A 185 -2.00 -0.83 1.13
CA SER A 185 -2.59 -1.69 2.18
C SER A 185 -4.12 -1.78 2.10
N LEU A 186 -4.69 -1.59 0.90
CA LEU A 186 -6.11 -1.72 0.65
C LEU A 186 -6.50 -3.20 0.50
N PRO A 187 -7.64 -3.64 1.04
CA PRO A 187 -8.17 -4.97 0.78
C PRO A 187 -8.42 -5.17 -0.71
N PHE A 188 -7.86 -6.24 -1.28
CA PHE A 188 -8.08 -6.64 -2.66
C PHE A 188 -8.90 -7.93 -2.69
N GLY A 189 -10.07 -7.90 -3.30
CA GLY A 189 -10.97 -9.04 -3.41
C GLY A 189 -11.14 -9.53 -4.84
N LEU A 190 -11.34 -10.83 -5.00
CA LEU A 190 -11.67 -11.46 -6.26
C LEU A 190 -12.99 -12.22 -6.16
N PHE A 191 -13.86 -12.03 -7.16
CA PHE A 191 -15.01 -12.87 -7.42
C PHE A 191 -14.57 -13.99 -8.37
N VAL A 192 -14.60 -15.22 -7.90
CA VAL A 192 -14.12 -16.38 -8.66
C VAL A 192 -15.16 -17.49 -8.67
N GLY A 193 -15.09 -18.33 -9.69
CA GLY A 193 -15.87 -19.55 -9.81
C GLY A 193 -15.03 -20.70 -10.34
N ILE A 194 -15.68 -21.79 -10.70
CA ILE A 194 -15.05 -23.00 -11.23
C ILE A 194 -15.78 -23.41 -12.52
N ASN A 195 -15.02 -23.67 -13.59
CA ASN A 195 -15.57 -24.18 -14.83
C ASN A 195 -15.76 -25.72 -14.81
N ASN A 196 -16.32 -26.28 -15.88
CA ASN A 196 -16.54 -27.70 -16.01
C ASN A 196 -15.25 -28.56 -15.98
N HIS A 197 -14.08 -27.95 -16.09
CA HIS A 197 -12.77 -28.60 -16.02
C HIS A 197 -12.11 -28.45 -14.66
N PHE A 198 -12.86 -27.99 -13.63
CA PHE A 198 -12.36 -27.69 -12.28
C PHE A 198 -11.26 -26.62 -12.25
N GLN A 199 -11.22 -25.75 -13.25
CA GLN A 199 -10.30 -24.63 -13.29
C GLN A 199 -10.95 -23.38 -12.68
N THR A 200 -10.21 -22.65 -11.88
CA THR A 200 -10.65 -21.37 -11.32
C THR A 200 -10.76 -20.34 -12.43
N ILE A 201 -11.91 -19.67 -12.50
CA ILE A 201 -12.17 -18.55 -13.39
C ILE A 201 -12.50 -17.32 -12.58
N VAL A 202 -12.05 -16.15 -13.07
CA VAL A 202 -12.27 -14.87 -12.42
C VAL A 202 -13.46 -14.18 -13.07
N PHE A 203 -14.40 -13.72 -12.26
CA PHE A 203 -15.56 -12.94 -12.71
C PHE A 203 -15.36 -11.44 -12.54
N GLY A 204 -14.54 -11.03 -11.58
CA GLY A 204 -14.22 -9.61 -11.36
C GLY A 204 -13.26 -9.41 -10.22
N GLY A 205 -12.69 -8.23 -10.16
CA GLY A 205 -11.83 -7.77 -9.09
C GLY A 205 -12.39 -6.53 -8.41
N VAL A 206 -12.10 -6.39 -7.12
CA VAL A 206 -12.47 -5.21 -6.34
C VAL A 206 -11.33 -4.79 -5.44
N LEU A 207 -11.08 -3.49 -5.38
CA LEU A 207 -10.21 -2.84 -4.41
C LEU A 207 -11.08 -2.02 -3.47
N LEU A 208 -10.99 -2.28 -2.17
CA LEU A 208 -11.84 -1.65 -1.15
C LEU A 208 -11.03 -0.71 -0.27
N THR A 209 -11.67 0.29 0.30
CA THR A 209 -11.06 1.18 1.29
C THR A 209 -10.84 0.42 2.60
N SER A 210 -11.81 -0.38 3.01
CA SER A 210 -11.78 -1.16 4.25
C SER A 210 -12.66 -2.41 4.14
N GLU A 211 -12.59 -3.28 5.14
CA GLU A 211 -13.40 -4.51 5.23
C GLU A 211 -14.64 -4.29 6.11
N THR A 212 -15.38 -3.22 5.84
CA THR A 212 -16.65 -2.94 6.54
C THR A 212 -17.83 -3.56 5.80
N SER A 213 -18.93 -3.75 6.53
CA SER A 213 -20.21 -4.21 5.94
C SER A 213 -20.68 -3.31 4.81
N GLU A 214 -20.44 -2.01 4.92
CA GLU A 214 -20.83 -1.02 3.91
C GLU A 214 -19.99 -1.17 2.63
N ASP A 215 -18.69 -1.40 2.76
CA ASP A 215 -17.80 -1.58 1.61
C ASP A 215 -18.09 -2.90 0.90
N PHE A 216 -18.34 -3.98 1.64
CA PHE A 216 -18.78 -5.24 1.03
C PHE A 216 -20.15 -5.11 0.35
N LYS A 217 -21.11 -4.41 0.98
CA LYS A 217 -22.40 -4.15 0.38
C LYS A 217 -22.25 -3.41 -0.95
N TRP A 218 -21.42 -2.39 -0.99
CA TRP A 218 -21.12 -1.66 -2.22
C TRP A 218 -20.51 -2.59 -3.28
N ALA A 219 -19.52 -3.41 -2.91
CA ALA A 219 -18.85 -4.32 -3.84
C ALA A 219 -19.82 -5.32 -4.47
N PHE A 220 -20.60 -6.02 -3.66
CA PHE A 220 -21.53 -7.04 -4.15
C PHE A 220 -22.71 -6.44 -4.93
N SER A 221 -23.27 -5.31 -4.51
CA SER A 221 -24.34 -4.65 -5.24
C SER A 221 -23.88 -4.23 -6.63
N ASN A 222 -22.69 -3.61 -6.74
CA ASN A 222 -22.13 -3.24 -8.04
C ASN A 222 -21.72 -4.47 -8.87
N PHE A 223 -21.24 -5.54 -8.24
CA PHE A 223 -20.93 -6.79 -8.94
C PHE A 223 -22.19 -7.39 -9.60
N VAL A 224 -23.25 -7.53 -8.84
CA VAL A 224 -24.54 -8.05 -9.36
C VAL A 224 -25.10 -7.15 -10.46
N GLU A 225 -25.07 -5.83 -10.30
CA GLU A 225 -25.50 -4.89 -11.33
C GLU A 225 -24.70 -5.08 -12.64
N VAL A 226 -23.36 -5.19 -12.55
CA VAL A 226 -22.49 -5.37 -13.71
C VAL A 226 -22.72 -6.73 -14.36
N MET A 227 -23.14 -7.75 -13.59
CA MET A 227 -23.54 -9.08 -14.08
C MET A 227 -25.01 -9.13 -14.55
N SER A 228 -25.56 -7.97 -14.96
CA SER A 228 -26.92 -7.85 -15.50
C SER A 228 -28.01 -8.28 -14.50
N ASN A 229 -27.79 -8.00 -13.23
CA ASN A 229 -28.66 -8.39 -12.10
C ASN A 229 -28.86 -9.93 -11.97
N SER A 230 -27.91 -10.71 -12.49
CA SER A 230 -27.88 -12.14 -12.27
C SER A 230 -27.26 -12.45 -10.92
N HIS A 231 -28.00 -13.10 -10.03
CA HIS A 231 -27.57 -13.43 -8.68
C HIS A 231 -26.99 -14.85 -8.65
N PRO A 232 -25.85 -15.07 -7.94
CA PRO A 232 -25.37 -16.43 -7.69
C PRO A 232 -26.33 -17.16 -6.75
N ARG A 233 -26.43 -18.49 -6.86
CA ARG A 233 -27.20 -19.32 -5.93
C ARG A 233 -26.43 -19.64 -4.67
N THR A 234 -25.11 -19.70 -4.77
CA THR A 234 -24.23 -20.03 -3.65
C THR A 234 -23.05 -19.07 -3.61
N ILE A 235 -22.73 -18.57 -2.43
CA ILE A 235 -21.51 -17.77 -2.18
C ILE A 235 -20.69 -18.44 -1.09
N LEU A 236 -19.43 -18.71 -1.40
CA LEU A 236 -18.41 -19.20 -0.48
C LEU A 236 -17.53 -18.00 -0.06
N THR A 237 -17.34 -17.79 1.23
CA THR A 237 -16.50 -16.68 1.71
C THR A 237 -15.81 -17.01 3.03
N GLY A 238 -14.58 -16.49 3.19
CA GLY A 238 -13.82 -16.48 4.45
C GLY A 238 -14.15 -15.30 5.36
N ILE A 239 -14.99 -14.38 4.92
CA ILE A 239 -15.37 -13.17 5.66
C ILE A 239 -16.19 -13.56 6.90
N SER A 240 -15.99 -12.85 8.01
CA SER A 240 -16.72 -13.09 9.26
C SER A 240 -18.23 -13.18 9.01
N CYS A 241 -18.84 -14.29 9.45
CA CYS A 241 -20.27 -14.63 9.25
C CYS A 241 -21.23 -13.47 9.54
N TYR A 242 -20.91 -12.62 10.51
CA TYR A 242 -21.78 -11.53 10.94
C TYR A 242 -21.98 -10.45 9.87
N ILE A 243 -20.90 -10.05 9.22
CA ILE A 243 -20.92 -9.04 8.16
C ILE A 243 -21.69 -9.59 6.94
N PHE A 244 -21.55 -10.87 6.70
CA PHE A 244 -22.15 -11.51 5.54
C PHE A 244 -23.64 -11.82 5.73
N VAL A 245 -24.08 -12.22 6.93
CA VAL A 245 -25.50 -12.45 7.23
C VAL A 245 -26.32 -11.16 7.07
N MET A 246 -25.79 -10.03 7.52
CA MET A 246 -26.44 -8.74 7.31
C MET A 246 -26.59 -8.38 5.82
N PHE A 247 -25.62 -8.79 5.01
CA PHE A 247 -25.66 -8.60 3.55
C PHE A 247 -26.66 -9.51 2.84
N VAL A 248 -26.73 -10.78 3.24
CA VAL A 248 -27.71 -11.76 2.69
C VAL A 248 -29.15 -11.32 2.98
N ILE A 249 -29.43 -10.87 4.20
CA ILE A 249 -30.73 -10.31 4.59
C ILE A 249 -31.11 -9.12 3.67
N PHE A 250 -30.12 -8.27 3.34
CA PHE A 250 -30.37 -7.12 2.45
C PHE A 250 -30.64 -7.54 1.00
N LEU A 251 -29.92 -8.52 0.45
CA LEU A 251 -30.19 -9.04 -0.90
C LEU A 251 -31.54 -9.75 -0.98
N GLN A 252 -31.94 -10.47 0.07
CA GLN A 252 -33.25 -11.14 0.13
C GLN A 252 -34.40 -10.14 0.28
N ALA A 253 -34.18 -9.01 0.89
CA ALA A 253 -35.20 -7.95 0.97
C ALA A 253 -35.44 -7.22 -0.36
N CYS A 254 -34.48 -7.27 -1.29
CA CYS A 254 -34.57 -6.61 -2.60
C CYS A 254 -35.04 -7.53 -3.74
N THR A 255 -35.07 -8.86 -3.56
CA THR A 255 -35.47 -9.80 -4.61
C THR A 255 -36.31 -10.95 -4.08
N CYS A 256 -37.43 -11.17 -4.76
CA CYS A 256 -38.35 -12.29 -4.52
C CYS A 256 -37.62 -13.64 -4.55
N MET A 257 -37.56 -14.34 -3.40
CA MET A 257 -37.43 -15.77 -3.24
C MET A 257 -36.35 -16.51 -4.09
N ILE A 258 -35.07 -16.21 -3.88
CA ILE A 258 -34.03 -17.19 -4.23
C ILE A 258 -33.32 -17.58 -2.93
N ALA A 259 -33.32 -18.87 -2.61
CA ALA A 259 -32.58 -19.38 -1.45
C ALA A 259 -31.07 -19.27 -1.72
N LEU A 260 -30.46 -18.22 -1.18
CA LEU A 260 -29.01 -18.03 -1.25
C LEU A 260 -28.35 -18.89 -0.17
N THR A 261 -27.53 -19.86 -0.58
CA THR A 261 -26.73 -20.67 0.35
C THR A 261 -25.40 -19.98 0.59
N VAL A 262 -25.13 -19.64 1.83
CA VAL A 262 -23.86 -19.05 2.26
C VAL A 262 -23.07 -20.08 3.05
N VAL A 263 -21.86 -20.35 2.61
CA VAL A 263 -20.92 -21.21 3.31
C VAL A 263 -19.74 -20.37 3.81
N CYS A 264 -19.68 -20.15 5.14
CA CYS A 264 -18.52 -19.55 5.76
C CYS A 264 -17.43 -20.61 5.94
N LEU A 265 -16.29 -20.41 5.29
CA LEU A 265 -15.10 -21.20 5.53
C LEU A 265 -14.37 -20.64 6.75
N THR A 266 -14.79 -21.02 7.97
CA THR A 266 -14.04 -20.69 9.18
C THR A 266 -12.85 -21.63 9.30
N SER A 267 -11.66 -21.09 9.39
CA SER A 267 -10.46 -21.83 9.76
C SER A 267 -10.64 -22.42 11.17
N GLY A 268 -11.12 -23.65 11.26
CA GLY A 268 -10.87 -24.57 12.36
C GLY A 268 -11.46 -24.27 13.74
N ARG A 269 -12.76 -23.88 13.86
CA ARG A 269 -13.55 -24.22 15.05
C ARG A 269 -15.02 -24.36 14.68
N PRO A 270 -15.67 -25.49 14.98
CA PRO A 270 -17.12 -25.62 14.81
C PRO A 270 -17.80 -24.70 15.83
N VAL A 271 -18.57 -23.74 15.36
CA VAL A 271 -19.52 -23.03 16.21
C VAL A 271 -20.69 -23.97 16.42
N CYS A 272 -20.80 -24.52 17.61
CA CYS A 272 -21.94 -25.30 18.04
C CYS A 272 -23.22 -24.50 17.82
N SER A 273 -24.12 -25.08 17.04
CA SER A 273 -25.54 -24.76 17.02
C SER A 273 -26.13 -25.01 18.41
N ASN A 274 -26.63 -23.99 19.08
CA ASN A 274 -27.60 -24.17 20.16
C ASN A 274 -28.91 -23.58 19.70
N GLY A 275 -29.93 -24.49 19.67
CA GLY A 275 -31.30 -24.43 19.93
C GLY A 275 -32.15 -23.28 19.35
#